data_bd26940cfd8715f0fee6b1dc63c15ceb
#
_entry.id   bd26940cfd8715f0fee6b1dc63c15ceb
#
_cell.length_a   1.000
_cell.length_b   1.000
_cell.length_c   1.000
_cell.angle_alpha   90.00
_cell.angle_beta   90.00
_cell.angle_gamma   90.00
#
_symmetry.space_group_name_H-M   'P 1'
#
loop_
_entity.id
_entity.type
_entity.pdbx_description
1 polymer ?
#
loop_
_entity_poly.entity_id
_entity_poly.type
_entity_poly.pdbx_seq_one_letter_code
_entity_poly.pdbx_strand_id
1 'polypeptide(L)'
;IWNDKISPPWHSNYTVNINTEMNYWPVLMCRMPEVNLPLVKMVQELSEAGRKTAEEQYGAEGWVSHHNVDIWRLTTPVSGSAQWAFWHGSSGWLCEHLFDHYEYTADVEFLRDTAYPIMKEAAKFYLSIMTEYNGKLVLAPGTSPENRFSYQGKSCCVARYSTMSMSIARELFENCIKSCEILGTDGEFAAELRDTLSRMQGFKLGSEGQLLEFDDDYDEEELHHRHCSHLYALHPAHDITPDGTPE
;
A
#
# COMPACT_ATOMS: atom_id res chain seq x y z
N ILE A 1 -6.77 -18.99 3.70
CA ILE A 1 -7.83 -18.82 4.70
C ILE A 1 -8.58 -20.15 4.87
N TRP A 2 -8.94 -20.50 6.10
CA TRP A 2 -9.63 -21.73 6.41
C TRP A 2 -11.04 -21.79 5.76
N ASN A 3 -11.37 -22.93 5.13
CA ASN A 3 -12.70 -23.22 4.60
C ASN A 3 -12.87 -24.75 4.46
N ASP A 4 -14.09 -25.19 4.23
CA ASP A 4 -14.48 -26.60 4.13
C ASP A 4 -14.92 -27.01 2.70
N LYS A 5 -14.68 -26.14 1.70
CA LYS A 5 -15.15 -26.36 0.33
C LYS A 5 -14.03 -26.79 -0.59
N ILE A 6 -14.33 -27.70 -1.53
CA ILE A 6 -13.42 -28.12 -2.61
C ILE A 6 -13.13 -26.93 -3.54
N SER A 7 -14.15 -26.10 -3.79
CA SER A 7 -14.03 -24.86 -4.56
C SER A 7 -14.34 -23.68 -3.63
N PRO A 8 -13.35 -23.21 -2.87
CA PRO A 8 -13.57 -22.17 -1.91
C PRO A 8 -13.73 -20.79 -2.57
N PRO A 9 -14.44 -19.85 -1.92
CA PRO A 9 -14.44 -18.45 -2.34
C PRO A 9 -13.01 -17.93 -2.46
N TRP A 10 -12.75 -17.14 -3.53
CA TRP A 10 -11.43 -16.53 -3.80
C TRP A 10 -10.25 -17.52 -3.74
N HIS A 11 -10.50 -18.81 -4.06
CA HIS A 11 -9.51 -19.88 -4.03
C HIS A 11 -8.77 -20.04 -2.68
N SER A 12 -9.35 -19.57 -1.58
CA SER A 12 -8.72 -19.49 -0.24
C SER A 12 -7.45 -18.63 -0.19
N ASN A 13 -7.24 -17.74 -1.12
CA ASN A 13 -6.10 -16.83 -1.14
C ASN A 13 -6.18 -15.82 0.01
N TYR A 14 -5.05 -15.24 0.35
CA TYR A 14 -4.97 -14.08 1.23
C TYR A 14 -5.20 -12.82 0.40
N THR A 15 -6.34 -12.18 0.57
CA THR A 15 -6.64 -10.91 -0.07
C THR A 15 -5.97 -9.81 0.74
N VAL A 16 -5.05 -9.08 0.12
CA VAL A 16 -4.17 -8.08 0.75
C VAL A 16 -4.42 -6.67 0.22
N ASN A 17 -5.67 -6.39 -0.15
CA ASN A 17 -6.14 -5.03 -0.46
C ASN A 17 -7.10 -4.49 0.62
N ILE A 18 -7.20 -5.15 1.76
CA ILE A 18 -7.82 -4.80 3.04
C ILE A 18 -8.08 -6.02 3.95
N ASN A 19 -8.45 -7.19 3.40
CA ASN A 19 -9.01 -8.27 4.21
C ASN A 19 -7.99 -8.86 5.18
N THR A 20 -6.78 -9.13 4.74
CA THR A 20 -5.70 -9.63 5.59
C THR A 20 -5.31 -8.57 6.61
N GLU A 21 -5.10 -7.35 6.18
CA GLU A 21 -4.70 -6.23 7.00
C GLU A 21 -5.71 -5.98 8.12
N MET A 22 -6.99 -5.87 7.77
CA MET A 22 -8.07 -5.65 8.74
C MET A 22 -8.19 -6.77 9.78
N ASN A 23 -7.88 -8.02 9.41
CA ASN A 23 -7.86 -9.13 10.36
C ASN A 23 -6.74 -8.99 11.41
N TYR A 24 -5.67 -8.28 11.10
CA TYR A 24 -4.54 -8.07 11.99
C TYR A 24 -4.59 -6.77 12.81
N TRP A 25 -5.41 -5.78 12.43
CA TRP A 25 -5.52 -4.52 13.16
C TRP A 25 -5.72 -4.66 14.68
N PRO A 26 -6.56 -5.58 15.21
CA PRO A 26 -6.75 -5.67 16.65
C PRO A 26 -5.57 -6.32 17.39
N VAL A 27 -4.66 -7.01 16.72
CA VAL A 27 -3.64 -7.85 17.34
C VAL A 27 -2.73 -7.07 18.28
N LEU A 28 -2.14 -6.00 17.79
CA LEU A 28 -1.21 -5.19 18.58
C LEU A 28 -1.93 -4.35 19.64
N MET A 29 -3.08 -3.79 19.32
CA MET A 29 -3.93 -3.07 20.27
C MET A 29 -4.38 -3.96 21.44
N CYS A 30 -4.60 -5.25 21.19
CA CYS A 30 -4.92 -6.24 22.22
C CYS A 30 -3.69 -6.80 22.95
N ARG A 31 -2.49 -6.24 22.69
CA ARG A 31 -1.23 -6.68 23.30
C ARG A 31 -0.88 -8.15 23.05
N MET A 32 -1.08 -8.61 21.82
CA MET A 32 -0.77 -9.97 21.38
C MET A 32 0.26 -9.96 20.22
N PRO A 33 1.46 -9.37 20.40
CA PRO A 33 2.42 -9.21 19.31
C PRO A 33 2.88 -10.55 18.71
N GLU A 34 2.85 -11.63 19.50
CA GLU A 34 3.17 -12.98 19.02
C GLU A 34 2.20 -13.48 17.93
N VAL A 35 0.96 -13.00 17.92
CA VAL A 35 -0.05 -13.33 16.90
C VAL A 35 0.25 -12.62 15.57
N ASN A 36 1.03 -11.54 15.60
CA ASN A 36 1.47 -10.84 14.39
C ASN A 36 2.61 -11.59 13.66
N LEU A 37 3.35 -12.45 14.32
CA LEU A 37 4.52 -13.12 13.73
C LEU A 37 4.25 -13.95 12.47
N PRO A 38 3.10 -14.63 12.32
CA PRO A 38 2.75 -15.30 11.06
C PRO A 38 2.60 -14.32 9.88
N LEU A 39 2.06 -13.12 10.11
CA LEU A 39 1.99 -12.06 9.10
C LEU A 39 3.39 -11.55 8.75
N VAL A 40 4.20 -11.25 9.75
CA VAL A 40 5.61 -10.84 9.56
C VAL A 40 6.34 -11.85 8.68
N LYS A 41 6.23 -13.15 8.99
CA LYS A 41 6.84 -14.20 8.17
C LYS A 41 6.31 -14.21 6.74
N MET A 42 5.01 -14.05 6.55
CA MET A 42 4.41 -13.97 5.21
C MET A 42 5.01 -12.80 4.43
N VAL A 43 5.13 -11.63 5.05
CA VAL A 43 5.68 -10.42 4.40
C VAL A 43 7.17 -10.60 4.05
N GLN A 44 7.96 -11.23 4.91
CA GLN A 44 9.35 -11.59 4.60
C GLN A 44 9.45 -12.45 3.35
N GLU A 45 8.66 -13.54 3.29
CA GLU A 45 8.67 -14.46 2.15
C GLU A 45 8.13 -13.80 0.86
N LEU A 46 7.13 -12.92 0.98
CA LEU A 46 6.63 -12.11 -0.14
C LEU A 46 7.67 -11.10 -0.63
N SER A 47 8.45 -10.51 0.26
CA SER A 47 9.51 -9.56 -0.13
C SER A 47 10.60 -10.23 -0.96
N GLU A 48 10.92 -11.49 -0.67
CA GLU A 48 11.86 -12.28 -1.46
C GLU A 48 11.29 -12.63 -2.84
N ALA A 49 10.07 -13.18 -2.89
CA ALA A 49 9.40 -13.57 -4.12
C ALA A 49 9.07 -12.36 -5.02
N GLY A 50 8.69 -11.25 -4.42
CA GLY A 50 8.26 -10.02 -5.09
C GLY A 50 9.35 -9.26 -5.82
N ARG A 51 10.64 -9.53 -5.53
CA ARG A 51 11.77 -8.93 -6.26
C ARG A 51 11.73 -9.30 -7.74
N LYS A 52 11.49 -10.58 -8.02
CA LYS A 52 11.35 -11.05 -9.40
C LYS A 52 10.18 -10.38 -10.11
N THR A 53 9.06 -10.22 -9.43
CA THR A 53 7.87 -9.55 -9.99
C THR A 53 8.15 -8.07 -10.27
N ALA A 54 8.84 -7.36 -9.37
CA ALA A 54 9.24 -5.97 -9.58
C ALA A 54 10.15 -5.83 -10.82
N GLU A 55 11.16 -6.67 -10.93
CA GLU A 55 12.10 -6.65 -12.06
C GLU A 55 11.43 -7.02 -13.39
N GLU A 56 10.72 -8.16 -13.45
CA GLU A 56 10.20 -8.70 -14.72
C GLU A 56 8.97 -7.96 -15.23
N GLN A 57 8.09 -7.45 -14.36
CA GLN A 57 6.84 -6.82 -14.77
C GLN A 57 6.92 -5.30 -14.84
N TYR A 58 7.79 -4.69 -14.01
CA TYR A 58 7.89 -3.24 -13.91
C TYR A 58 9.25 -2.67 -14.30
N GLY A 59 10.28 -3.52 -14.46
CA GLY A 59 11.66 -3.05 -14.63
C GLY A 59 12.15 -2.24 -13.43
N ALA A 60 11.61 -2.53 -12.24
CA ALA A 60 11.80 -1.76 -11.03
C ALA A 60 12.73 -2.48 -10.04
N GLU A 61 13.38 -1.71 -9.18
CA GLU A 61 14.08 -2.23 -8.01
C GLU A 61 13.10 -2.65 -6.90
N GLY A 62 13.62 -3.29 -5.86
CA GLY A 62 12.86 -3.63 -4.67
C GLY A 62 11.90 -4.81 -4.85
N TRP A 63 10.71 -4.75 -4.26
CA TRP A 63 9.72 -5.81 -4.34
C TRP A 63 8.29 -5.29 -4.40
N VAL A 64 7.42 -6.07 -5.03
CA VAL A 64 5.99 -5.80 -5.15
C VAL A 64 5.18 -7.07 -4.97
N SER A 65 3.98 -6.94 -4.44
CA SER A 65 2.92 -7.94 -4.51
C SER A 65 1.60 -7.26 -4.90
N HIS A 66 0.65 -8.07 -5.39
CA HIS A 66 -0.65 -7.58 -5.85
C HIS A 66 -1.76 -8.05 -4.89
N HIS A 67 -3.01 -7.68 -5.18
CA HIS A 67 -4.13 -7.76 -4.24
C HIS A 67 -4.42 -9.16 -3.64
N ASN A 68 -3.96 -10.24 -4.26
CA ASN A 68 -4.08 -11.61 -3.75
C ASN A 68 -2.73 -12.32 -3.73
N VAL A 69 -2.42 -12.90 -2.60
CA VAL A 69 -1.25 -13.77 -2.41
C VAL A 69 -1.73 -15.13 -1.89
N ASP A 70 -0.91 -16.15 -2.03
CA ASP A 70 -1.25 -17.52 -1.63
C ASP A 70 -0.20 -18.13 -0.70
N ILE A 71 -0.38 -19.40 -0.35
CA ILE A 71 0.58 -20.14 0.48
C ILE A 71 1.94 -20.34 -0.21
N TRP A 72 2.01 -20.19 -1.53
CA TRP A 72 3.23 -20.29 -2.33
C TRP A 72 3.89 -18.94 -2.55
N ARG A 73 3.34 -17.87 -1.98
CA ARG A 73 3.82 -16.48 -2.10
C ARG A 73 3.76 -15.96 -3.54
N LEU A 74 2.64 -16.22 -4.22
CA LEU A 74 2.35 -15.58 -5.50
C LEU A 74 2.33 -14.06 -5.31
N THR A 75 3.13 -13.35 -6.11
CA THR A 75 3.24 -11.89 -6.03
C THR A 75 2.75 -11.18 -7.30
N THR A 76 2.57 -11.94 -8.40
CA THR A 76 2.08 -11.41 -9.68
C THR A 76 0.57 -11.09 -9.60
N PRO A 77 0.05 -10.21 -10.50
CA PRO A 77 -1.38 -10.04 -10.65
C PRO A 77 -2.08 -11.37 -10.93
N VAL A 78 -3.23 -11.58 -10.29
CA VAL A 78 -4.10 -12.73 -10.61
C VAL A 78 -4.97 -12.42 -11.83
N SER A 79 -5.67 -13.40 -12.37
CA SER A 79 -6.66 -13.20 -13.44
C SER A 79 -7.82 -12.35 -12.96
N GLY A 80 -8.43 -11.57 -13.86
CA GLY A 80 -9.61 -10.77 -13.59
C GLY A 80 -9.53 -9.34 -14.09
N SER A 81 -10.32 -8.45 -13.51
CA SER A 81 -10.34 -7.04 -13.87
C SER A 81 -9.15 -6.28 -13.26
N ALA A 82 -8.63 -5.30 -13.98
CA ALA A 82 -7.54 -4.45 -13.51
C ALA A 82 -7.89 -3.70 -12.21
N GLN A 83 -9.16 -3.43 -11.94
CA GLN A 83 -9.61 -2.72 -10.73
C GLN A 83 -9.19 -3.42 -9.42
N TRP A 84 -8.98 -4.72 -9.44
CA TRP A 84 -8.42 -5.46 -8.31
C TRP A 84 -7.10 -6.14 -8.64
N ALA A 85 -7.00 -6.84 -9.80
CA ALA A 85 -5.85 -7.68 -10.10
C ALA A 85 -4.54 -6.90 -10.25
N PHE A 86 -4.59 -5.69 -10.81
CA PHE A 86 -3.42 -4.89 -11.12
C PHE A 86 -3.03 -3.88 -10.01
N TRP A 87 -3.64 -3.97 -8.86
CA TRP A 87 -3.29 -3.10 -7.74
C TRP A 87 -1.97 -3.53 -7.08
N HIS A 88 -0.99 -2.66 -7.08
CA HIS A 88 0.38 -2.89 -6.58
C HIS A 88 0.62 -2.34 -5.17
N GLY A 89 -0.43 -1.91 -4.46
CA GLY A 89 -0.31 -1.25 -3.16
C GLY A 89 -0.04 -2.20 -1.98
N SER A 90 -0.17 -3.53 -2.16
CA SER A 90 -0.09 -4.46 -1.05
C SER A 90 1.28 -4.50 -0.37
N SER A 91 2.39 -4.34 -1.10
CA SER A 91 3.72 -4.31 -0.50
C SER A 91 3.89 -3.15 0.49
N GLY A 92 3.39 -1.96 0.16
CA GLY A 92 3.42 -0.81 1.06
C GLY A 92 2.51 -1.00 2.26
N TRP A 93 1.27 -1.45 2.04
CA TRP A 93 0.32 -1.65 3.14
C TRP A 93 0.75 -2.76 4.11
N LEU A 94 1.28 -3.85 3.61
CA LEU A 94 1.84 -4.92 4.47
C LEU A 94 3.05 -4.44 5.29
N CYS A 95 3.83 -3.50 4.76
CA CYS A 95 4.95 -2.90 5.49
C CYS A 95 4.50 -2.04 6.68
N GLU A 96 3.32 -1.45 6.65
CA GLU A 96 2.73 -0.74 7.80
C GLU A 96 2.66 -1.66 9.02
N HIS A 97 2.17 -2.89 8.88
CA HIS A 97 2.10 -3.86 9.98
C HIS A 97 3.47 -4.22 10.58
N LEU A 98 4.55 -4.09 9.79
CA LEU A 98 5.90 -4.27 10.31
C LEU A 98 6.33 -3.07 11.16
N PHE A 99 6.01 -1.86 10.72
CA PHE A 99 6.32 -0.66 11.48
C PHE A 99 5.47 -0.55 12.74
N ASP A 100 4.17 -0.84 12.65
CA ASP A 100 3.26 -0.94 13.79
C ASP A 100 3.78 -1.92 14.84
N HIS A 101 4.28 -3.09 14.41
CA HIS A 101 4.85 -4.05 15.37
C HIS A 101 5.98 -3.43 16.18
N TYR A 102 6.84 -2.64 15.54
CA TYR A 102 7.88 -1.88 16.24
C TYR A 102 7.26 -0.81 17.16
N GLU A 103 6.30 -0.02 16.70
CA GLU A 103 5.69 1.06 17.50
C GLU A 103 5.03 0.53 18.78
N TYR A 104 4.37 -0.61 18.70
CA TYR A 104 3.68 -1.22 19.85
C TYR A 104 4.62 -2.01 20.79
N THR A 105 5.74 -2.51 20.29
CA THR A 105 6.68 -3.35 21.08
C THR A 105 7.94 -2.62 21.50
N ALA A 106 8.31 -1.54 20.81
CA ALA A 106 9.58 -0.85 20.90
C ALA A 106 10.81 -1.80 20.67
N ASP A 107 10.61 -2.87 19.90
CA ASP A 107 11.67 -3.84 19.57
C ASP A 107 12.55 -3.29 18.45
N VAL A 108 13.65 -2.62 18.85
CA VAL A 108 14.63 -2.02 17.93
C VAL A 108 15.40 -3.09 17.15
N GLU A 109 15.58 -4.29 17.71
CA GLU A 109 16.25 -5.39 17.00
C GLU A 109 15.36 -5.90 15.86
N PHE A 110 14.08 -6.07 16.12
CA PHE A 110 13.11 -6.40 15.08
C PHE A 110 13.06 -5.32 13.98
N LEU A 111 13.04 -4.04 14.37
CA LEU A 111 13.07 -2.93 13.40
C LEU A 111 14.30 -3.01 12.51
N ARG A 112 15.49 -3.17 13.11
CA ARG A 112 16.78 -3.20 12.39
C ARG A 112 16.93 -4.42 11.48
N ASP A 113 16.60 -5.62 12.00
CA ASP A 113 16.99 -6.88 11.38
C ASP A 113 15.88 -7.45 10.48
N THR A 114 14.63 -6.98 10.65
CA THR A 114 13.46 -7.49 9.92
C THR A 114 12.66 -6.39 9.22
N ALA A 115 12.09 -5.45 9.95
CA ALA A 115 11.13 -4.51 9.39
C ALA A 115 11.77 -3.54 8.39
N TYR A 116 12.80 -2.81 8.82
CA TYR A 116 13.42 -1.77 7.99
C TYR A 116 14.01 -2.30 6.67
N PRO A 117 14.74 -3.43 6.61
CA PRO A 117 15.22 -3.96 5.34
C PRO A 117 14.10 -4.27 4.34
N ILE A 118 12.97 -4.81 4.80
CA ILE A 118 11.81 -5.13 3.95
C ILE A 118 11.13 -3.85 3.48
N MET A 119 10.90 -2.90 4.38
CA MET A 119 10.29 -1.59 4.09
C MET A 119 11.13 -0.78 3.11
N LYS A 120 12.45 -0.75 3.29
CA LYS A 120 13.39 -0.08 2.39
C LYS A 120 13.30 -0.60 0.97
N GLU A 121 13.25 -1.91 0.79
CA GLU A 121 13.12 -2.51 -0.54
C GLU A 121 11.73 -2.26 -1.16
N ALA A 122 10.64 -2.25 -0.36
CA ALA A 122 9.33 -1.81 -0.85
C ALA A 122 9.35 -0.33 -1.28
N ALA A 123 10.01 0.54 -0.52
CA ALA A 123 10.15 1.95 -0.86
C ALA A 123 10.92 2.16 -2.17
N LYS A 124 11.98 1.38 -2.44
CA LYS A 124 12.70 1.41 -3.72
C LYS A 124 11.80 1.04 -4.89
N PHE A 125 10.89 0.08 -4.72
CA PHE A 125 9.92 -0.23 -5.76
C PHE A 125 9.06 0.99 -6.11
N TYR A 126 8.48 1.65 -5.11
CA TYR A 126 7.67 2.85 -5.37
C TYR A 126 8.47 3.99 -5.98
N LEU A 127 9.70 4.23 -5.51
CA LEU A 127 10.60 5.21 -6.14
C LEU A 127 10.84 4.91 -7.62
N SER A 128 11.04 3.64 -7.97
CA SER A 128 11.30 3.20 -9.34
C SER A 128 10.12 3.41 -10.30
N ILE A 129 8.87 3.32 -9.80
CA ILE A 129 7.66 3.45 -10.63
C ILE A 129 7.03 4.84 -10.56
N MET A 130 7.57 5.74 -9.74
CA MET A 130 7.11 7.13 -9.74
C MET A 130 7.44 7.83 -11.06
N THR A 131 6.51 8.65 -11.52
CA THR A 131 6.68 9.47 -12.71
C THR A 131 6.24 10.89 -12.45
N GLU A 132 6.76 11.85 -13.22
CA GLU A 132 6.36 13.25 -13.10
C GLU A 132 5.10 13.53 -13.92
N TYR A 133 4.12 14.14 -13.28
CA TYR A 133 2.91 14.64 -13.91
C TYR A 133 2.58 16.05 -13.39
N ASN A 134 2.51 17.02 -14.29
CA ASN A 134 2.25 18.43 -13.95
C ASN A 134 3.20 19.00 -12.87
N GLY A 135 4.47 18.62 -12.90
CA GLY A 135 5.47 19.07 -11.94
C GLY A 135 5.40 18.40 -10.55
N LYS A 136 4.61 17.36 -10.41
CA LYS A 136 4.48 16.56 -9.20
C LYS A 136 4.79 15.08 -9.48
N LEU A 137 5.30 14.37 -8.48
CA LEU A 137 5.52 12.94 -8.55
C LEU A 137 4.23 12.17 -8.24
N VAL A 138 3.92 11.19 -9.07
CA VAL A 138 2.73 10.33 -8.95
C VAL A 138 3.10 8.87 -9.23
N LEU A 139 2.31 7.94 -8.68
CA LEU A 139 2.39 6.51 -8.99
C LEU A 139 1.45 6.18 -10.15
N ALA A 140 2.00 6.09 -11.35
CA ALA A 140 1.23 5.84 -12.56
C ALA A 140 1.68 4.54 -13.27
N PRO A 141 0.71 3.72 -13.76
CA PRO A 141 -0.74 3.86 -13.66
C PRO A 141 -1.27 3.51 -12.26
N GLY A 142 -2.39 4.13 -11.86
CA GLY A 142 -3.06 3.91 -10.59
C GLY A 142 -4.39 3.18 -10.73
N THR A 143 -4.67 2.29 -9.78
CA THR A 143 -6.00 1.71 -9.55
C THR A 143 -6.41 2.00 -8.11
N SER A 144 -7.70 2.07 -7.85
CA SER A 144 -8.23 2.15 -6.49
C SER A 144 -9.16 0.96 -6.27
N PRO A 145 -8.73 -0.05 -5.51
CA PRO A 145 -9.53 -1.28 -5.37
C PRO A 145 -10.83 -1.00 -4.61
N GLU A 146 -11.97 -1.49 -5.03
CA GLU A 146 -12.22 -2.12 -6.34
C GLU A 146 -13.15 -1.24 -7.16
N ASN A 147 -12.83 0.06 -7.22
CA ASN A 147 -13.68 1.12 -7.75
C ASN A 147 -13.53 1.30 -9.27
N ARG A 148 -14.61 1.80 -9.88
CA ARG A 148 -14.70 2.12 -11.30
C ARG A 148 -15.29 3.51 -11.49
N PHE A 149 -14.97 4.12 -12.62
CA PHE A 149 -15.49 5.42 -13.00
C PHE A 149 -15.83 5.46 -14.49
N SER A 150 -16.70 6.38 -14.86
CA SER A 150 -17.05 6.65 -16.24
C SER A 150 -16.15 7.73 -16.82
N TYR A 151 -15.56 7.45 -17.96
CA TYR A 151 -14.79 8.44 -18.71
C TYR A 151 -15.13 8.36 -20.20
N GLN A 152 -15.61 9.47 -20.77
CA GLN A 152 -16.06 9.57 -22.17
C GLN A 152 -17.06 8.45 -22.56
N GLY A 153 -17.99 8.14 -21.65
CA GLY A 153 -19.02 7.12 -21.86
C GLY A 153 -18.51 5.68 -21.80
N LYS A 154 -17.31 5.45 -21.27
CA LYS A 154 -16.72 4.14 -21.07
C LYS A 154 -16.45 3.88 -19.60
N SER A 155 -16.68 2.64 -19.17
CA SER A 155 -16.32 2.17 -17.84
C SER A 155 -14.79 1.98 -17.74
N CYS A 156 -14.16 2.65 -16.80
CA CYS A 156 -12.73 2.66 -16.56
C CYS A 156 -12.41 2.28 -15.10
N CYS A 157 -11.21 1.79 -14.84
CA CYS A 157 -10.73 1.49 -13.49
C CYS A 157 -9.23 1.79 -13.31
N VAL A 158 -8.59 2.28 -14.36
CA VAL A 158 -7.18 2.67 -14.33
C VAL A 158 -7.11 4.17 -14.62
N ALA A 159 -6.53 4.90 -13.70
CA ALA A 159 -6.31 6.33 -13.77
C ALA A 159 -4.81 6.64 -13.79
N ARG A 160 -4.44 7.90 -13.82
CA ARG A 160 -3.02 8.30 -13.70
C ARG A 160 -2.47 7.92 -12.33
N TYR A 161 -3.22 8.18 -11.26
CA TYR A 161 -2.91 7.75 -9.91
C TYR A 161 -4.20 7.63 -9.09
N SER A 162 -4.14 7.00 -7.94
CA SER A 162 -5.23 6.95 -6.95
C SER A 162 -4.76 7.54 -5.62
N THR A 163 -5.67 8.10 -4.88
CA THR A 163 -5.42 8.65 -3.53
C THR A 163 -4.84 7.56 -2.62
N MET A 164 -5.42 6.37 -2.63
CA MET A 164 -4.94 5.24 -1.83
C MET A 164 -3.48 4.89 -2.13
N SER A 165 -3.11 4.74 -3.41
CA SER A 165 -1.73 4.37 -3.76
C SER A 165 -0.73 5.44 -3.36
N MET A 166 -1.10 6.72 -3.51
CA MET A 166 -0.25 7.83 -3.09
C MET A 166 -0.07 7.87 -1.57
N SER A 167 -1.13 7.61 -0.80
CA SER A 167 -1.10 7.58 0.65
C SER A 167 -0.27 6.41 1.18
N ILE A 168 -0.43 5.20 0.62
CA ILE A 168 0.40 4.03 0.97
C ILE A 168 1.89 4.32 0.77
N ALA A 169 2.26 4.92 -0.36
CA ALA A 169 3.66 5.25 -0.61
C ALA A 169 4.19 6.32 0.35
N ARG A 170 3.38 7.33 0.67
CA ARG A 170 3.72 8.38 1.63
C ARG A 170 3.98 7.80 3.02
N GLU A 171 3.05 7.01 3.54
CA GLU A 171 3.17 6.34 4.84
C GLU A 171 4.44 5.47 4.90
N LEU A 172 4.68 4.66 3.87
CA LEU A 172 5.88 3.82 3.79
C LEU A 172 7.17 4.67 3.81
N PHE A 173 7.21 5.77 3.07
CA PHE A 173 8.40 6.65 3.03
C PHE A 173 8.64 7.31 4.38
N GLU A 174 7.60 7.81 5.04
CA GLU A 174 7.69 8.39 6.37
C GLU A 174 8.17 7.37 7.40
N ASN A 175 7.65 6.14 7.35
CA ASN A 175 8.06 5.06 8.25
C ASN A 175 9.52 4.61 7.98
N CYS A 176 9.97 4.63 6.73
CA CYS A 176 11.38 4.42 6.41
C CYS A 176 12.27 5.55 6.96
N ILE A 177 11.86 6.82 6.84
CA ILE A 177 12.60 7.96 7.39
C ILE A 177 12.72 7.85 8.91
N LYS A 178 11.59 7.60 9.61
CA LYS A 178 11.58 7.37 11.06
C LYS A 178 12.52 6.22 11.46
N SER A 179 12.49 5.12 10.69
CA SER A 179 13.37 3.97 10.92
C SER A 179 14.85 4.34 10.78
N CYS A 180 15.21 5.12 9.75
CA CYS A 180 16.59 5.61 9.57
C CYS A 180 17.05 6.45 10.76
N GLU A 181 16.19 7.32 11.27
CA GLU A 181 16.47 8.18 12.42
C GLU A 181 16.66 7.37 13.71
N ILE A 182 15.75 6.42 13.97
CA ILE A 182 15.81 5.53 15.14
C ILE A 182 17.08 4.67 15.14
N LEU A 183 17.41 4.12 13.98
CA LEU A 183 18.56 3.22 13.82
C LEU A 183 19.88 3.94 13.61
N GLY A 184 19.88 5.25 13.33
CA GLY A 184 21.06 6.04 13.03
C GLY A 184 21.77 5.59 11.74
N THR A 185 21.00 5.18 10.70
CA THR A 185 21.55 4.61 9.46
C THR A 185 20.92 5.26 8.21
N ASP A 186 21.51 5.01 7.04
CA ASP A 186 20.95 5.36 5.72
C ASP A 186 20.47 6.83 5.57
N GLY A 187 21.23 7.79 6.10
CA GLY A 187 20.88 9.21 6.06
C GLY A 187 20.66 9.76 4.63
N GLU A 188 21.38 9.24 3.63
CA GLU A 188 21.22 9.64 2.24
C GLU A 188 19.87 9.14 1.69
N PHE A 189 19.48 7.90 1.98
CA PHE A 189 18.18 7.37 1.59
C PHE A 189 17.03 8.13 2.27
N ALA A 190 17.16 8.45 3.55
CA ALA A 190 16.18 9.28 4.24
C ALA A 190 16.07 10.69 3.62
N ALA A 191 17.16 11.27 3.14
CA ALA A 191 17.13 12.56 2.43
C ALA A 191 16.44 12.45 1.06
N GLU A 192 16.69 11.38 0.30
CA GLU A 192 15.99 11.07 -0.96
C GLU A 192 14.48 10.95 -0.75
N LEU A 193 14.06 10.21 0.28
CA LEU A 193 12.64 10.06 0.60
C LEU A 193 11.98 11.38 0.98
N ARG A 194 12.65 12.25 1.75
CA ARG A 194 12.13 13.59 2.09
C ARG A 194 11.99 14.48 0.86
N ASP A 195 12.96 14.47 -0.05
CA ASP A 195 12.86 15.20 -1.33
C ASP A 195 11.67 14.70 -2.12
N THR A 196 11.54 13.38 -2.27
CA THR A 196 10.42 12.75 -2.97
C THR A 196 9.07 13.14 -2.38
N LEU A 197 8.90 13.04 -1.06
CA LEU A 197 7.67 13.44 -0.35
C LEU A 197 7.29 14.90 -0.63
N SER A 198 8.27 15.80 -0.67
CA SER A 198 8.03 17.23 -0.95
C SER A 198 7.49 17.48 -2.36
N ARG A 199 7.78 16.59 -3.28
CA ARG A 199 7.40 16.66 -4.70
C ARG A 199 6.16 15.83 -5.03
N MET A 200 5.72 14.93 -4.16
CA MET A 200 4.53 14.10 -4.39
C MET A 200 3.27 14.94 -4.56
N GLN A 201 2.36 14.45 -5.37
CA GLN A 201 1.03 15.01 -5.49
C GLN A 201 0.29 14.87 -4.17
N GLY A 202 -0.25 15.98 -3.67
CA GLY A 202 -1.13 16.00 -2.50
C GLY A 202 -2.55 15.57 -2.85
N PHE A 203 -3.39 15.51 -1.83
CA PHE A 203 -4.81 15.20 -1.97
C PHE A 203 -5.55 16.24 -2.80
N LYS A 204 -6.63 15.80 -3.42
CA LYS A 204 -7.55 16.68 -4.17
C LYS A 204 -8.96 16.53 -3.62
N LEU A 205 -9.67 17.64 -3.61
CA LEU A 205 -11.10 17.67 -3.32
C LEU A 205 -11.90 17.78 -4.62
N GLY A 206 -13.00 17.07 -4.68
CA GLY A 206 -13.94 17.12 -5.78
C GLY A 206 -14.90 18.31 -5.67
N SER A 207 -15.81 18.41 -6.62
CA SER A 207 -16.77 19.50 -6.75
C SER A 207 -17.76 19.61 -5.59
N GLU A 208 -17.97 18.52 -4.85
CA GLU A 208 -18.84 18.45 -3.66
C GLU A 208 -18.06 18.58 -2.35
N GLY A 209 -16.75 18.83 -2.41
CA GLY A 209 -15.85 18.92 -1.25
C GLY A 209 -15.38 17.56 -0.71
N GLN A 210 -15.68 16.48 -1.42
CA GLN A 210 -15.22 15.13 -1.07
C GLN A 210 -13.75 14.91 -1.43
N LEU A 211 -13.06 14.06 -0.67
CA LEU A 211 -11.74 13.56 -1.04
C LEU A 211 -11.86 12.70 -2.30
N LEU A 212 -11.10 13.02 -3.36
CA LEU A 212 -11.15 12.25 -4.60
C LEU A 212 -10.53 10.87 -4.46
N GLU A 213 -11.19 9.88 -5.03
CA GLU A 213 -10.70 8.50 -5.16
C GLU A 213 -9.52 8.41 -6.15
N PHE A 214 -9.64 9.13 -7.27
CA PHE A 214 -8.70 9.13 -8.39
C PHE A 214 -8.09 10.52 -8.62
N ASP A 215 -7.32 10.64 -9.67
CA ASP A 215 -6.58 11.85 -10.04
C ASP A 215 -7.46 13.01 -10.56
N ASP A 216 -8.74 12.77 -10.81
CA ASP A 216 -9.72 13.74 -11.28
C ASP A 216 -11.11 13.41 -10.72
N ASP A 217 -12.02 14.39 -10.79
CA ASP A 217 -13.41 14.26 -10.31
C ASP A 217 -14.25 13.53 -11.38
N TYR A 218 -14.03 12.24 -11.48
CA TYR A 218 -14.76 11.37 -12.40
C TYR A 218 -16.14 10.99 -11.87
N ASP A 219 -17.07 10.71 -12.78
CA ASP A 219 -18.37 10.11 -12.42
C ASP A 219 -18.14 8.66 -11.94
N GLU A 220 -18.31 8.41 -10.65
CA GLU A 220 -18.21 7.08 -10.08
C GLU A 220 -19.36 6.18 -10.55
N GLU A 221 -19.06 4.92 -10.92
CA GLU A 221 -20.10 3.99 -11.40
C GLU A 221 -20.93 3.41 -10.24
N GLU A 222 -20.37 3.33 -9.04
CA GLU A 222 -21.02 2.77 -7.85
C GLU A 222 -20.71 3.61 -6.61
N LEU A 223 -21.48 4.69 -6.39
CA LEU A 223 -21.33 5.60 -5.26
C LEU A 223 -21.40 4.93 -3.88
N HIS A 224 -21.99 3.75 -3.79
CA HIS A 224 -22.12 2.97 -2.55
C HIS A 224 -21.27 1.71 -2.56
N HIS A 225 -20.16 1.72 -3.30
CA HIS A 225 -19.22 0.60 -3.30
C HIS A 225 -18.70 0.33 -1.88
N ARG A 226 -18.55 -0.94 -1.53
CA ARG A 226 -18.08 -1.35 -0.20
C ARG A 226 -16.63 -0.95 0.10
N HIS A 227 -15.81 -0.71 -0.92
CA HIS A 227 -14.45 -0.22 -0.77
C HIS A 227 -14.41 1.30 -0.86
N CYS A 228 -14.03 1.93 0.24
CA CYS A 228 -13.74 3.37 0.34
C CYS A 228 -12.23 3.56 0.38
N SER A 229 -11.54 3.15 -0.67
CA SER A 229 -10.07 3.00 -0.68
C SER A 229 -9.32 4.31 -0.49
N HIS A 230 -9.88 5.45 -0.92
CA HIS A 230 -9.34 6.79 -0.67
C HIS A 230 -9.26 7.13 0.83
N LEU A 231 -10.13 6.54 1.65
CA LEU A 231 -10.09 6.72 3.11
C LEU A 231 -8.92 6.01 3.80
N TYR A 232 -8.09 5.27 3.07
CA TYR A 232 -6.81 4.80 3.58
C TYR A 232 -5.99 5.96 4.17
N ALA A 233 -6.07 7.13 3.57
CA ALA A 233 -5.39 8.34 4.03
C ALA A 233 -5.82 8.80 5.43
N LEU A 234 -7.04 8.44 5.87
CA LEU A 234 -7.56 8.70 7.22
C LEU A 234 -7.25 7.54 8.18
N HIS A 235 -7.40 6.31 7.69
CA HIS A 235 -7.12 5.09 8.44
C HIS A 235 -6.87 3.92 7.44
N PRO A 236 -5.77 3.16 7.57
CA PRO A 236 -4.80 3.16 8.69
C PRO A 236 -3.73 4.26 8.62
N ALA A 237 -3.50 4.92 7.47
CA ALA A 237 -2.52 6.00 7.39
C ALA A 237 -2.89 7.22 8.25
N HIS A 238 -1.94 8.11 8.41
CA HIS A 238 -2.06 9.31 9.26
C HIS A 238 -1.95 10.61 8.45
N ASP A 239 -2.23 10.55 7.14
CA ASP A 239 -2.19 11.71 6.25
C ASP A 239 -3.30 12.74 6.58
N ILE A 240 -4.48 12.24 6.97
CA ILE A 240 -5.63 13.06 7.33
C ILE A 240 -5.86 12.96 8.84
N THR A 241 -5.71 14.08 9.52
CA THR A 241 -5.88 14.17 10.98
C THR A 241 -6.67 15.42 11.36
N PRO A 242 -7.37 15.40 12.49
CA PRO A 242 -8.12 16.58 12.96
C PRO A 242 -7.26 17.83 13.15
N ASP A 243 -5.99 17.65 13.51
CA ASP A 243 -5.07 18.76 13.80
C ASP A 243 -4.26 19.20 12.59
N GLY A 244 -3.89 18.26 11.72
CA GLY A 244 -3.01 18.50 10.55
C GLY A 244 -3.75 18.93 9.29
N THR A 245 -4.97 18.43 9.12
CA THR A 245 -5.81 18.63 7.92
C THR A 245 -7.27 18.84 8.32
N PRO A 246 -7.61 19.90 9.09
CA PRO A 246 -8.95 20.09 9.68
C PRO A 246 -10.04 20.41 8.66
N GLU A 247 -9.69 20.63 7.39
CA GLU A 247 -10.61 20.92 6.28
C GLU A 247 -11.28 19.64 5.78
#